data_d7abab3c44c6ca7b561ebabd1433b016
#
_entry.id   d7abab3c44c6ca7b561ebabd1433b016
#
_cell.length_a   1.000
_cell.length_b   1.000
_cell.length_c   1.000
_cell.angle_alpha   90.00
_cell.angle_beta   90.00
_cell.angle_gamma   90.00
#
_symmetry.space_group_name_H-M   'P 1'
#
loop_
_entity.id
_entity.type
_entity.pdbx_description
1 polymer ?
#
loop_
_entity_poly.entity_id
_entity_poly.type
_entity_poly.pdbx_seq_one_letter_code
_entity_poly.pdbx_strand_id
1 'polypeptide(L)'
;ALPILANIDVKDQLQIAIKAEELGFKSVWASDHIVIPEEWKGRFSDIFPDPFIILTAISQNTKKIKIGTSAIILPYRNPIIVAKMCSTLDHFCDGRLTCTVAPGWMKEEFDVLNISYDGRIDKTVEYIKVLKSLWEDDPTDFKGNFYSFNDVSFQPKPIQKHLPVWMGGNHEKAIQRSIDYADGW
;
A
#
# COMPACT_ATOMS: atom_id res chain seq x y z
N ALA A 1 11.81 -0.45 -7.20
CA ALA A 1 11.55 -0.06 -5.81
C ALA A 1 12.42 1.13 -5.45
N LEU A 2 11.90 2.04 -4.65
CA LEU A 2 12.75 3.03 -3.99
C LEU A 2 13.76 2.27 -3.10
N PRO A 3 15.05 2.64 -3.10
CA PRO A 3 16.04 1.90 -2.34
C PRO A 3 15.73 1.99 -0.85
N ILE A 4 15.47 0.84 -0.27
CA ILE A 4 15.41 0.66 1.18
C ILE A 4 16.83 0.34 1.61
N LEU A 5 17.68 1.36 1.65
CA LEU A 5 19.07 1.22 2.08
C LEU A 5 19.23 1.88 3.44
N ALA A 6 19.95 1.22 4.33
CA ALA A 6 20.33 1.81 5.59
C ALA A 6 20.97 3.20 5.35
N ASN A 7 20.61 4.17 6.18
CA ASN A 7 21.15 5.53 6.16
C ASN A 7 20.80 6.41 4.95
N ILE A 8 19.80 6.07 4.14
CA ILE A 8 19.27 7.00 3.15
C ILE A 8 18.21 7.89 3.79
N ASP A 9 18.50 9.19 3.84
CA ASP A 9 17.56 10.21 4.32
C ASP A 9 16.27 10.26 3.47
N VAL A 10 15.17 10.64 4.09
CA VAL A 10 13.86 10.72 3.41
C VAL A 10 13.89 11.71 2.23
N LYS A 11 14.63 12.81 2.36
CA LYS A 11 14.77 13.78 1.27
C LYS A 11 15.58 13.22 0.11
N ASP A 12 16.60 12.41 0.40
CA ASP A 12 17.40 11.73 -0.64
C ASP A 12 16.57 10.68 -1.36
N GLN A 13 15.68 9.96 -0.67
CA GLN A 13 14.74 9.04 -1.32
C GLN A 13 13.83 9.79 -2.31
N LEU A 14 13.36 11.00 -1.97
CA LEU A 14 12.60 11.85 -2.89
C LEU A 14 13.44 12.26 -4.11
N GLN A 15 14.69 12.69 -3.90
CA GLN A 15 15.59 13.07 -5.00
C GLN A 15 15.90 11.89 -5.94
N ILE A 16 16.07 10.69 -5.37
CA ILE A 16 16.25 9.45 -6.16
C ILE A 16 15.03 9.19 -7.04
N ALA A 17 13.80 9.37 -6.52
CA ALA A 17 12.59 9.17 -7.30
C ALA A 17 12.47 10.18 -8.46
N ILE A 18 12.80 11.45 -8.22
CA ILE A 18 12.85 12.49 -9.26
C ILE A 18 13.88 12.11 -10.33
N LYS A 19 15.07 11.70 -9.89
CA LYS A 19 16.15 11.28 -10.82
C LYS A 19 15.76 10.02 -11.60
N ALA A 20 15.04 9.10 -11.01
CA ALA A 20 14.54 7.92 -11.70
C ALA A 20 13.59 8.30 -12.86
N GLU A 21 12.72 9.30 -12.67
CA GLU A 21 11.90 9.81 -13.78
C GLU A 21 12.74 10.42 -14.90
N GLU A 22 13.72 11.25 -14.59
CA GLU A 22 14.64 11.84 -15.58
C GLU A 22 15.38 10.78 -16.40
N LEU A 23 15.77 9.68 -15.74
CA LEU A 23 16.46 8.55 -16.37
C LEU A 23 15.51 7.59 -17.11
N GLY A 24 14.21 7.85 -17.14
CA GLY A 24 13.22 7.07 -17.87
C GLY A 24 12.79 5.77 -17.20
N PHE A 25 12.98 5.63 -15.89
CA PHE A 25 12.40 4.51 -15.14
C PHE A 25 10.86 4.54 -15.22
N LYS A 26 10.25 3.36 -15.29
CA LYS A 26 8.80 3.24 -15.48
C LYS A 26 8.01 3.46 -14.20
N SER A 27 8.58 3.07 -13.05
CA SER A 27 7.90 3.16 -11.76
C SER A 27 8.87 3.23 -10.60
N VAL A 28 8.41 3.84 -9.50
CA VAL A 28 9.06 3.83 -8.18
C VAL A 28 8.09 3.29 -7.14
N TRP A 29 8.63 2.64 -6.11
CA TRP A 29 7.83 1.90 -5.13
C TRP A 29 8.32 2.17 -3.72
N ALA A 30 7.39 2.45 -2.80
CA ALA A 30 7.69 2.68 -1.39
C ALA A 30 7.29 1.49 -0.54
N SER A 31 8.19 1.05 0.35
CA SER A 31 7.94 -0.04 1.29
C SER A 31 7.28 0.46 2.56
N ASP A 32 6.76 -0.48 3.33
CA ASP A 32 5.98 -0.21 4.53
C ASP A 32 6.50 -1.01 5.72
N HIS A 33 7.13 -0.31 6.65
CA HIS A 33 7.33 -0.72 8.04
C HIS A 33 6.99 0.46 8.93
N ILE A 34 6.24 0.24 10.00
CA ILE A 34 5.85 1.29 10.94
C ILE A 34 6.88 1.40 12.05
N VAL A 35 7.36 0.26 12.55
CA VAL A 35 8.44 0.17 13.53
C VAL A 35 9.35 -1.01 13.20
N ILE A 36 10.62 -0.88 13.50
CA ILE A 36 11.60 -1.96 13.37
C ILE A 36 11.99 -2.41 14.79
N PRO A 37 11.60 -3.63 15.21
CA PRO A 37 12.06 -4.18 16.47
C PRO A 37 13.59 -4.26 16.54
N GLU A 38 14.19 -4.02 17.71
CA GLU A 38 15.65 -3.90 17.89
C GLU A 38 16.42 -5.14 17.37
N GLU A 39 15.85 -6.33 17.47
CA GLU A 39 16.44 -7.57 16.97
C GLU A 39 16.60 -7.63 15.43
N TRP A 40 15.85 -6.78 14.71
CA TRP A 40 15.87 -6.66 13.25
C TRP A 40 16.72 -5.48 12.77
N LYS A 41 17.14 -4.59 13.68
CA LYS A 41 17.93 -3.42 13.36
C LYS A 41 19.24 -3.78 12.66
N GLY A 42 19.56 -3.04 11.61
CA GLY A 42 20.78 -3.28 10.81
C GLY A 42 20.73 -4.48 9.86
N ARG A 43 19.65 -5.28 9.86
CA ARG A 43 19.48 -6.38 8.88
C ARG A 43 18.96 -5.88 7.52
N PHE A 44 18.30 -4.76 7.53
CA PHE A 44 17.84 -4.00 6.36
C PHE A 44 17.78 -2.52 6.75
N SER A 45 17.20 -1.64 5.94
CA SER A 45 17.09 -0.22 6.31
C SER A 45 16.33 -0.03 7.63
N ASP A 46 16.77 0.90 8.45
CA ASP A 46 16.03 1.35 9.63
C ASP A 46 15.15 2.58 9.31
N ILE A 47 15.27 3.13 8.09
CA ILE A 47 14.54 4.32 7.65
C ILE A 47 13.44 3.92 6.67
N PHE A 48 12.20 3.89 7.17
CA PHE A 48 11.01 3.67 6.37
C PHE A 48 10.07 4.87 6.52
N PRO A 49 10.05 5.81 5.58
CA PRO A 49 9.02 6.84 5.58
C PRO A 49 7.65 6.19 5.35
N ASP A 50 6.60 6.79 5.93
CA ASP A 50 5.24 6.33 5.60
C ASP A 50 5.04 6.38 4.08
N PRO A 51 4.61 5.27 3.45
CA PRO A 51 4.55 5.17 2.00
C PRO A 51 3.55 6.16 1.37
N PHE A 52 2.45 6.50 2.01
CA PHE A 52 1.50 7.47 1.46
C PHE A 52 2.08 8.88 1.48
N ILE A 53 2.81 9.24 2.53
CA ILE A 53 3.43 10.56 2.66
C ILE A 53 4.54 10.73 1.63
N ILE A 54 5.48 9.78 1.53
CA ILE A 54 6.58 9.89 0.57
C ILE A 54 6.10 9.83 -0.88
N LEU A 55 5.12 8.96 -1.19
CA LEU A 55 4.54 8.88 -2.53
C LEU A 55 3.75 10.14 -2.91
N THR A 56 3.11 10.81 -1.94
CA THR A 56 2.49 12.11 -2.17
C THR A 56 3.54 13.15 -2.54
N ALA A 57 4.65 13.23 -1.81
CA ALA A 57 5.74 14.13 -2.14
C ALA A 57 6.33 13.84 -3.53
N ILE A 58 6.56 12.56 -3.85
CA ILE A 58 7.04 12.13 -5.18
C ILE A 58 6.05 12.53 -6.27
N SER A 59 4.75 12.32 -6.04
CA SER A 59 3.71 12.62 -7.04
C SER A 59 3.70 14.10 -7.45
N GLN A 60 3.98 14.99 -6.51
CA GLN A 60 4.00 16.43 -6.75
C GLN A 60 5.30 16.93 -7.44
N ASN A 61 6.35 16.12 -7.38
CA ASN A 61 7.67 16.45 -7.98
C ASN A 61 7.96 15.63 -9.25
N THR A 62 7.02 14.81 -9.71
CA THR A 62 7.13 13.97 -10.92
C THR A 62 5.86 14.07 -11.76
N LYS A 63 5.93 13.75 -13.05
CA LYS A 63 4.79 13.89 -13.97
C LYS A 63 4.42 12.62 -14.74
N LYS A 64 5.34 11.68 -14.91
CA LYS A 64 5.18 10.53 -15.81
C LYS A 64 5.40 9.19 -15.13
N ILE A 65 6.34 9.13 -14.18
CA ILE A 65 6.70 7.89 -13.51
C ILE A 65 5.51 7.36 -12.70
N LYS A 66 5.21 6.07 -12.84
CA LYS A 66 4.20 5.43 -12.00
C LYS A 66 4.72 5.30 -10.58
N ILE A 67 3.84 5.43 -9.62
CA ILE A 67 4.14 5.29 -8.21
C ILE A 67 3.37 4.13 -7.61
N GLY A 68 3.95 3.44 -6.66
CA GLY A 68 3.27 2.31 -6.03
C GLY A 68 3.80 2.00 -4.64
N THR A 69 3.04 1.22 -3.93
CA THR A 69 3.44 0.67 -2.63
C THR A 69 4.08 -0.71 -2.82
N SER A 70 5.07 -1.08 -2.02
CA SER A 70 5.73 -2.39 -2.14
C SER A 70 6.18 -2.96 -0.78
N ALA A 71 5.22 -3.42 -0.03
CA ALA A 71 3.78 -3.34 -0.13
C ALA A 71 3.21 -2.72 1.15
N ILE A 72 2.02 -2.14 1.11
CA ILE A 72 1.29 -1.80 2.33
C ILE A 72 0.97 -3.08 3.09
N ILE A 73 1.34 -3.13 4.35
CA ILE A 73 0.92 -4.22 5.25
C ILE A 73 -0.51 -3.91 5.69
N LEU A 74 -1.46 -4.42 4.90
CA LEU A 74 -2.85 -4.00 4.99
C LEU A 74 -3.48 -4.26 6.37
N PRO A 75 -3.18 -5.37 7.09
CA PRO A 75 -3.68 -5.61 8.43
C PRO A 75 -3.27 -4.58 9.50
N TYR A 76 -2.22 -3.78 9.27
CA TYR A 76 -1.79 -2.74 10.22
C TYR A 76 -2.75 -1.55 10.26
N ARG A 77 -3.60 -1.38 9.26
CA ARG A 77 -4.41 -0.18 9.07
C ARG A 77 -5.90 -0.51 8.94
N ASN A 78 -6.72 0.47 9.25
CA ASN A 78 -8.14 0.41 8.91
C ASN A 78 -8.31 0.49 7.37
N PRO A 79 -8.98 -0.48 6.71
CA PRO A 79 -9.08 -0.51 5.25
C PRO A 79 -9.86 0.68 4.67
N ILE A 80 -10.82 1.24 5.39
CA ILE A 80 -11.57 2.44 4.95
C ILE A 80 -10.63 3.65 4.89
N ILE A 81 -9.72 3.78 5.87
CA ILE A 81 -8.71 4.83 5.87
C ILE A 81 -7.72 4.62 4.71
N VAL A 82 -7.27 3.39 4.49
CA VAL A 82 -6.39 3.06 3.36
C VAL A 82 -7.08 3.37 2.03
N ALA A 83 -8.37 3.00 1.87
CA ALA A 83 -9.14 3.35 0.69
C ALA A 83 -9.16 4.87 0.43
N LYS A 84 -9.36 5.66 1.49
CA LYS A 84 -9.33 7.12 1.42
C LYS A 84 -7.96 7.66 1.02
N MET A 85 -6.90 7.15 1.62
CA MET A 85 -5.53 7.57 1.31
C MET A 85 -5.16 7.24 -0.14
N CYS A 86 -5.48 6.04 -0.61
CA CYS A 86 -5.25 5.62 -2.00
C CYS A 86 -6.04 6.49 -2.98
N SER A 87 -7.35 6.70 -2.77
CA SER A 87 -8.15 7.51 -3.69
C SER A 87 -7.66 8.96 -3.74
N THR A 88 -7.29 9.54 -2.60
CA THR A 88 -6.75 10.91 -2.54
C THR A 88 -5.40 11.00 -3.25
N LEU A 89 -4.49 10.05 -3.01
CA LEU A 89 -3.18 10.01 -3.66
C LEU A 89 -3.32 9.81 -5.18
N ASP A 90 -4.32 9.03 -5.62
CA ASP A 90 -4.59 8.80 -7.03
C ASP A 90 -4.95 10.11 -7.76
N HIS A 91 -5.70 11.01 -7.11
CA HIS A 91 -5.92 12.38 -7.62
C HIS A 91 -4.64 13.21 -7.66
N PHE A 92 -3.82 13.17 -6.60
CA PHE A 92 -2.56 13.92 -6.56
C PHE A 92 -1.55 13.48 -7.62
N CYS A 93 -1.59 12.22 -8.02
CA CYS A 93 -0.67 11.67 -9.01
C CYS A 93 -1.27 11.51 -10.42
N ASP A 94 -2.45 12.07 -10.69
CA ASP A 94 -3.12 12.00 -11.99
C ASP A 94 -3.26 10.56 -12.51
N GLY A 95 -3.71 9.63 -11.64
CA GLY A 95 -3.96 8.24 -12.01
C GLY A 95 -2.71 7.39 -12.25
N ARG A 96 -1.57 7.72 -11.62
CA ARG A 96 -0.32 6.96 -11.74
C ARG A 96 -0.10 5.96 -10.60
N LEU A 97 -1.06 5.82 -9.66
CA LEU A 97 -0.94 4.95 -8.50
C LEU A 97 -1.18 3.48 -8.84
N THR A 98 -0.40 2.61 -8.23
CA THR A 98 -0.68 1.17 -8.06
C THR A 98 -0.62 0.84 -6.58
N CYS A 99 -1.72 0.31 -6.03
CA CYS A 99 -1.79 -0.08 -4.63
C CYS A 99 -1.37 -1.54 -4.47
N THR A 100 -0.12 -1.81 -4.06
CA THR A 100 0.30 -3.16 -3.72
C THR A 100 0.17 -3.37 -2.22
N VAL A 101 -0.47 -4.47 -1.84
CA VAL A 101 -0.72 -4.84 -0.45
C VAL A 101 -0.12 -6.19 -0.10
N ALA A 102 0.14 -6.43 1.17
CA ALA A 102 0.63 -7.72 1.68
C ALA A 102 0.06 -8.01 3.07
N PRO A 103 0.00 -9.28 3.49
CA PRO A 103 -0.45 -9.65 4.83
C PRO A 103 0.57 -9.35 5.93
N GLY A 104 1.82 -9.04 5.60
CA GLY A 104 2.90 -8.89 6.56
C GLY A 104 3.52 -10.22 7.01
N TRP A 105 4.76 -10.18 7.44
CA TRP A 105 5.53 -11.36 7.84
C TRP A 105 6.18 -11.21 9.23
N MET A 106 6.46 -9.99 9.68
CA MET A 106 7.20 -9.70 10.91
C MET A 106 6.24 -9.70 12.09
N LYS A 107 6.16 -10.84 12.80
CA LYS A 107 5.24 -11.00 13.93
C LYS A 107 5.50 -9.97 15.04
N GLU A 108 6.75 -9.66 15.29
CA GLU A 108 7.19 -8.72 16.33
C GLU A 108 6.64 -7.31 16.08
N GLU A 109 6.54 -6.89 14.82
CA GLU A 109 5.92 -5.61 14.47
C GLU A 109 4.41 -5.62 14.73
N PHE A 110 3.72 -6.73 14.44
CA PHE A 110 2.31 -6.91 14.82
C PHE A 110 2.11 -6.80 16.33
N ASP A 111 3.00 -7.43 17.12
CA ASP A 111 2.93 -7.41 18.59
C ASP A 111 3.09 -5.97 19.12
N VAL A 112 4.06 -5.20 18.62
CA VAL A 112 4.26 -3.79 18.99
C VAL A 112 3.06 -2.92 18.62
N LEU A 113 2.43 -3.18 17.47
CA LEU A 113 1.25 -2.46 17.01
C LEU A 113 -0.04 -2.91 17.73
N ASN A 114 0.04 -3.91 18.59
CA ASN A 114 -1.11 -4.52 19.27
C ASN A 114 -2.18 -5.03 18.27
N ILE A 115 -1.73 -5.65 17.21
CA ILE A 115 -2.56 -6.21 16.13
C ILE A 115 -2.31 -7.71 16.07
N SER A 116 -3.39 -8.52 15.98
CA SER A 116 -3.25 -9.97 15.83
C SER A 116 -2.51 -10.35 14.56
N TYR A 117 -1.46 -11.13 14.71
CA TYR A 117 -0.75 -11.76 13.59
C TYR A 117 -1.56 -12.90 12.95
N ASP A 118 -2.33 -13.62 13.78
CA ASP A 118 -3.18 -14.70 13.31
C ASP A 118 -4.38 -14.17 12.51
N GLY A 119 -4.74 -14.89 11.47
CA GLY A 119 -5.82 -14.48 10.57
C GLY A 119 -5.46 -13.31 9.62
N ARG A 120 -4.22 -12.80 9.65
CA ARG A 120 -3.79 -11.66 8.81
C ARG A 120 -3.99 -11.88 7.31
N ILE A 121 -3.92 -13.13 6.85
CA ILE A 121 -4.12 -13.48 5.44
C ILE A 121 -5.58 -13.26 5.03
N ASP A 122 -6.52 -13.84 5.79
CA ASP A 122 -7.95 -13.72 5.51
C ASP A 122 -8.40 -12.27 5.67
N LYS A 123 -7.86 -11.59 6.68
CA LYS A 123 -8.06 -10.16 6.91
C LYS A 123 -7.60 -9.32 5.71
N THR A 124 -6.43 -9.64 5.13
CA THR A 124 -5.93 -8.94 3.93
C THR A 124 -6.85 -9.14 2.74
N VAL A 125 -7.32 -10.37 2.50
CA VAL A 125 -8.25 -10.68 1.41
C VAL A 125 -9.57 -9.92 1.57
N GLU A 126 -10.13 -9.93 2.78
CA GLU A 126 -11.36 -9.17 3.03
C GLU A 126 -11.15 -7.66 2.87
N TYR A 127 -10.02 -7.14 3.35
CA TYR A 127 -9.69 -5.72 3.23
C TYR A 127 -9.53 -5.27 1.78
N ILE A 128 -8.96 -6.10 0.90
CA ILE A 128 -8.93 -5.83 -0.55
C ILE A 128 -10.36 -5.65 -1.09
N LYS A 129 -11.29 -6.51 -0.68
CA LYS A 129 -12.69 -6.40 -1.10
C LYS A 129 -13.34 -5.12 -0.58
N VAL A 130 -13.03 -4.72 0.67
CA VAL A 130 -13.48 -3.42 1.24
C VAL A 130 -12.95 -2.25 0.42
N LEU A 131 -11.65 -2.26 0.05
CA LEU A 131 -11.08 -1.21 -0.79
C LEU A 131 -11.84 -1.09 -2.12
N LYS A 132 -11.99 -2.21 -2.83
CA LYS A 132 -12.64 -2.25 -4.14
C LYS A 132 -14.11 -1.79 -4.05
N SER A 133 -14.88 -2.27 -3.09
CA SER A 133 -16.29 -1.87 -2.92
C SER A 133 -16.43 -0.37 -2.66
N LEU A 134 -15.58 0.22 -1.81
CA LEU A 134 -15.60 1.66 -1.54
C LEU A 134 -15.23 2.50 -2.76
N TRP A 135 -14.41 1.99 -3.67
CA TRP A 135 -14.04 2.71 -4.89
C TRP A 135 -15.06 2.59 -6.01
N GLU A 136 -15.77 1.47 -6.09
CA GLU A 136 -16.65 1.13 -7.20
C GLU A 136 -18.12 1.55 -6.96
N ASP A 137 -18.64 1.35 -5.74
CA ASP A 137 -20.05 1.55 -5.41
C ASP A 137 -20.31 2.86 -4.65
N ASP A 138 -21.50 3.47 -4.85
CA ASP A 138 -21.98 4.64 -4.10
C ASP A 138 -23.52 4.74 -4.15
N PRO A 139 -24.27 4.56 -3.05
CA PRO A 139 -23.76 4.15 -1.74
C PRO A 139 -23.19 2.72 -1.72
N THR A 140 -22.32 2.45 -0.77
CA THR A 140 -21.63 1.18 -0.62
C THR A 140 -22.15 0.41 0.57
N ASP A 141 -22.48 -0.86 0.33
CA ASP A 141 -22.74 -1.86 1.37
C ASP A 141 -21.61 -2.88 1.39
N PHE A 142 -21.22 -3.32 2.58
CA PHE A 142 -20.26 -4.39 2.73
C PHE A 142 -20.58 -5.27 3.93
N LYS A 143 -20.52 -6.58 3.74
CA LYS A 143 -20.70 -7.57 4.80
C LYS A 143 -19.60 -8.63 4.74
N GLY A 144 -18.73 -8.60 5.73
CA GLY A 144 -17.62 -9.53 5.90
C GLY A 144 -17.51 -10.04 7.33
N ASN A 145 -16.40 -10.73 7.61
CA ASN A 145 -16.09 -11.26 8.94
C ASN A 145 -15.40 -10.21 9.83
N PHE A 146 -14.65 -9.30 9.25
CA PHE A 146 -13.87 -8.26 9.95
C PHE A 146 -14.50 -6.89 9.82
N TYR A 147 -15.21 -6.62 8.72
CA TYR A 147 -15.90 -5.36 8.46
C TYR A 147 -17.33 -5.58 7.98
N SER A 148 -18.21 -4.70 8.43
CA SER A 148 -19.57 -4.60 7.92
C SER A 148 -20.04 -3.15 8.03
N PHE A 149 -20.62 -2.63 6.96
CA PHE A 149 -21.25 -1.30 6.92
C PHE A 149 -22.32 -1.28 5.84
N ASN A 150 -23.30 -0.39 5.98
CA ASN A 150 -24.38 -0.23 5.03
C ASN A 150 -24.60 1.26 4.73
N ASP A 151 -25.04 1.57 3.52
CA ASP A 151 -25.44 2.89 3.06
C ASP A 151 -24.36 3.96 3.29
N VAL A 152 -23.10 3.61 2.95
CA VAL A 152 -21.94 4.50 3.16
C VAL A 152 -21.59 5.21 1.85
N SER A 153 -21.59 6.53 1.86
CA SER A 153 -21.01 7.32 0.78
C SER A 153 -19.51 7.50 0.98
N PHE A 154 -18.74 7.21 -0.06
CA PHE A 154 -17.29 7.32 -0.05
C PHE A 154 -16.80 8.24 -1.18
N GLN A 155 -16.23 9.39 -0.82
CA GLN A 155 -15.68 10.38 -1.74
C GLN A 155 -14.34 10.92 -1.24
N PRO A 156 -13.38 11.33 -2.13
CA PRO A 156 -13.48 11.17 -3.58
C PRO A 156 -13.28 9.70 -4.00
N LYS A 157 -13.89 9.31 -5.11
CA LYS A 157 -13.52 8.05 -5.77
C LYS A 157 -12.12 8.22 -6.40
N PRO A 158 -11.37 7.15 -6.68
CA PRO A 158 -10.16 7.25 -7.49
C PRO A 158 -10.43 7.92 -8.84
N ILE A 159 -9.45 8.63 -9.37
CA ILE A 159 -9.53 9.20 -10.74
C ILE A 159 -9.40 8.09 -11.79
N GLN A 160 -8.65 7.04 -11.49
CA GLN A 160 -8.60 5.83 -12.31
C GLN A 160 -9.95 5.13 -12.26
N LYS A 161 -10.53 4.80 -13.39
CA LYS A 161 -11.77 4.00 -13.47
C LYS A 161 -11.64 2.66 -12.74
N HIS A 162 -10.43 2.12 -12.71
CA HIS A 162 -10.05 0.94 -11.96
C HIS A 162 -8.65 1.18 -11.35
N LEU A 163 -8.59 1.42 -10.05
CA LEU A 163 -7.33 1.57 -9.34
C LEU A 163 -6.70 0.19 -9.13
N PRO A 164 -5.53 -0.11 -9.72
CA PRO A 164 -4.96 -1.45 -9.63
C PRO A 164 -4.56 -1.80 -8.20
N VAL A 165 -5.03 -2.96 -7.72
CA VAL A 165 -4.59 -3.57 -6.46
C VAL A 165 -3.72 -4.78 -6.80
N TRP A 166 -2.45 -4.73 -6.38
CA TRP A 166 -1.56 -5.89 -6.49
C TRP A 166 -1.40 -6.54 -5.12
N MET A 167 -1.06 -7.83 -5.09
CA MET A 167 -0.86 -8.55 -3.85
C MET A 167 0.53 -9.19 -3.80
N GLY A 168 1.32 -8.81 -2.78
CA GLY A 168 2.67 -9.35 -2.57
C GLY A 168 2.66 -10.71 -1.89
N GLY A 169 3.75 -11.45 -2.12
CA GLY A 169 4.06 -12.73 -1.49
C GLY A 169 4.77 -13.66 -2.47
N ASN A 170 5.64 -14.51 -1.99
CA ASN A 170 6.50 -15.37 -2.80
C ASN A 170 6.21 -16.88 -2.65
N HIS A 171 5.12 -17.24 -1.99
CA HIS A 171 4.67 -18.62 -1.85
C HIS A 171 3.55 -18.93 -2.86
N GLU A 172 3.47 -20.16 -3.36
CA GLU A 172 2.46 -20.58 -4.33
C GLU A 172 1.02 -20.16 -3.95
N LYS A 173 0.64 -20.38 -2.67
CA LYS A 173 -0.67 -19.92 -2.16
C LYS A 173 -0.84 -18.40 -2.19
N ALA A 174 0.25 -17.60 -2.16
CA ALA A 174 0.16 -16.15 -2.30
C ALA A 174 -0.08 -15.75 -3.76
N ILE A 175 0.57 -16.43 -4.69
CA ILE A 175 0.33 -16.25 -6.13
C ILE A 175 -1.13 -16.58 -6.46
N GLN A 176 -1.64 -17.72 -5.97
CA GLN A 176 -3.05 -18.10 -6.19
C GLN A 176 -4.01 -17.03 -5.64
N ARG A 177 -3.76 -16.51 -4.43
CA ARG A 177 -4.60 -15.41 -3.88
C ARG A 177 -4.52 -14.14 -4.72
N SER A 178 -3.37 -13.83 -5.32
CA SER A 178 -3.26 -12.70 -6.23
C SER A 178 -4.13 -12.87 -7.47
N ILE A 179 -4.17 -14.08 -8.02
CA ILE A 179 -5.05 -14.42 -9.16
C ILE A 179 -6.52 -14.29 -8.78
N ASP A 180 -6.90 -14.73 -7.57
CA ASP A 180 -8.29 -14.78 -7.14
C ASP A 180 -8.84 -13.40 -6.71
N TYR A 181 -8.01 -12.50 -6.18
CA TYR A 181 -8.47 -11.29 -5.48
C TYR A 181 -7.80 -9.98 -5.91
N ALA A 182 -6.69 -10.03 -6.62
CA ALA A 182 -5.93 -8.86 -7.01
C ALA A 182 -5.83 -8.70 -8.53
N ASP A 183 -5.27 -7.59 -8.99
CA ASP A 183 -5.11 -7.27 -10.41
C ASP A 183 -3.68 -7.57 -10.90
N GLY A 184 -2.78 -7.94 -9.97
CA GLY A 184 -1.40 -8.29 -10.26
C GLY A 184 -0.65 -8.83 -9.05
N TRP A 185 0.55 -9.31 -9.33
CA TRP A 185 1.46 -9.90 -8.35
C TRP A 185 2.87 -9.35 -8.54
#